data_aa33e14d57a08a10b223dcb03be10a53
#
_entry.id   aa33e14d57a08a10b223dcb03be10a53
#
_cell.length_a   1.000
_cell.length_b   1.000
_cell.length_c   1.000
_cell.angle_alpha   90.00
_cell.angle_beta   90.00
_cell.angle_gamma   90.00
#
_symmetry.space_group_name_H-M   'P 1'
#
loop_
_entity.id
_entity.type
_entity.pdbx_description
1 polymer ?
#
loop_
_entity_poly.entity_id
_entity_poly.type
_entity_poly.pdbx_seq_one_letter_code
_entity_poly.pdbx_strand_id
1 'polypeptide(L)'
;MGSEMCIRDSILTVPLAVFGGLVFILFLNSSVNIFSQIALIILIGISTKNSILIVDYTNQIRTTGVKIQDAIIKACQLRIRPIIMTSLSTMIAMLPLVIGNIGPGAGEGSRLAVGSTILGGMIISTFFTLYVTPTMYLALAKNTKRIDAVDIELKKQLN
;
A
#
# COMPACT_ATOMS: atom_id res chain seq x y z
N MET A 1 -10.81 -17.49 0.95
CA MET A 1 -10.24 -17.22 -0.39
C MET A 1 -9.97 -15.74 -0.67
N GLY A 2 -10.84 -14.80 -0.31
CA GLY A 2 -10.54 -13.36 -0.44
C GLY A 2 -9.36 -12.88 0.40
N SER A 3 -9.18 -13.45 1.59
CA SER A 3 -8.07 -13.11 2.49
C SER A 3 -6.69 -13.53 1.94
N GLU A 4 -6.59 -14.65 1.26
CA GLU A 4 -5.31 -15.11 0.69
C GLU A 4 -4.81 -14.22 -0.45
N MET A 5 -5.71 -13.72 -1.29
CA MET A 5 -5.37 -12.73 -2.32
C MET A 5 -4.93 -11.40 -1.70
N CYS A 6 -5.60 -10.96 -0.64
CA CYS A 6 -5.25 -9.75 0.10
C CYS A 6 -3.85 -9.87 0.71
N ILE A 7 -3.52 -11.01 1.33
CA ILE A 7 -2.20 -11.27 1.92
C ILE A 7 -1.10 -11.27 0.87
N ARG A 8 -1.29 -11.96 -0.26
CA ARG A 8 -0.30 -12.00 -1.35
C ARG A 8 -0.02 -10.62 -1.94
N ASP A 9 -1.06 -9.83 -2.15
CA ASP A 9 -0.93 -8.48 -2.70
C ASP A 9 -0.25 -7.54 -1.70
N SER A 10 -0.61 -7.64 -0.41
CA SER A 10 0.04 -6.89 0.67
C SER A 10 1.53 -7.26 0.83
N ILE A 11 1.89 -8.55 0.75
CA ILE A 11 3.29 -9.00 0.83
C ILE A 11 4.12 -8.46 -0.33
N LEU A 12 3.53 -8.29 -1.52
CA LEU A 12 4.25 -7.80 -2.68
C LEU A 12 4.51 -6.28 -2.62
N THR A 13 3.63 -5.52 -1.97
CA THR A 13 3.79 -4.07 -1.80
C THR A 13 4.84 -3.71 -0.74
N VAL A 14 5.10 -4.58 0.23
CA VAL A 14 6.07 -4.35 1.30
C VAL A 14 7.51 -4.17 0.79
N PRO A 15 8.10 -5.08 -0.01
CA PRO A 15 9.47 -4.91 -0.49
C PRO A 15 9.62 -3.66 -1.35
N LEU A 16 8.57 -3.27 -2.06
CA LEU A 16 8.57 -2.07 -2.89
C LEU A 16 8.58 -0.79 -2.06
N ALA A 17 7.83 -0.76 -0.95
CA ALA A 17 7.84 0.35 0.00
C ALA A 17 9.20 0.48 0.69
N VAL A 18 9.79 -0.64 1.13
CA VAL A 18 11.12 -0.68 1.74
C VAL A 18 12.18 -0.21 0.75
N PHE A 19 12.13 -0.68 -0.48
CA PHE A 19 13.04 -0.23 -1.54
C PHE A 19 12.94 1.29 -1.75
N GLY A 20 11.73 1.83 -1.79
CA GLY A 20 11.49 3.26 -1.91
C GLY A 20 12.09 4.07 -0.75
N GLY A 21 11.91 3.59 0.49
CA GLY A 21 12.51 4.20 1.67
C GLY A 21 14.03 4.19 1.63
N LEU A 22 14.64 3.06 1.25
CA LEU A 22 16.10 2.92 1.15
C LEU A 22 16.70 3.80 0.05
N VAL A 23 16.09 3.85 -1.12
CA VAL A 23 16.53 4.73 -2.22
C VAL A 23 16.56 6.19 -1.78
N PHE A 24 15.56 6.61 -1.03
CA PHE A 24 15.48 8.00 -0.57
C PHE A 24 16.50 8.32 0.51
N ILE A 25 16.82 7.37 1.42
CA ILE A 25 17.91 7.49 2.39
C ILE A 25 19.25 7.68 1.66
N LEU A 26 19.50 6.90 0.61
CA LEU A 26 20.73 7.02 -0.20
C LEU A 26 20.79 8.36 -0.93
N PHE A 27 19.66 8.82 -1.47
CA PHE A 27 19.60 10.09 -2.19
C PHE A 27 19.92 11.30 -1.31
N LEU A 28 19.48 11.26 -0.05
CA LEU A 28 19.75 12.33 0.94
C LEU A 28 21.09 12.16 1.69
N ASN A 29 21.91 11.15 1.33
CA ASN A 29 23.15 10.82 2.05
C ASN A 29 22.94 10.66 3.56
N SER A 30 21.77 10.21 3.98
CA SER A 30 21.45 9.98 5.37
C SER A 30 21.99 8.62 5.83
N SER A 31 22.49 8.55 7.05
CA SER A 31 23.00 7.30 7.62
C SER A 31 21.85 6.36 8.03
N VAL A 32 22.04 5.07 7.81
CA VAL A 32 21.09 4.04 8.29
C VAL A 32 21.26 3.88 9.80
N ASN A 33 20.35 4.44 10.56
CA ASN A 33 20.32 4.42 12.01
C ASN A 33 19.14 3.59 12.52
N ILE A 34 19.08 3.33 13.83
CA ILE A 34 17.93 2.69 14.49
C ILE A 34 16.62 3.42 14.14
N PHE A 35 16.65 4.74 14.03
CA PHE A 35 15.50 5.57 13.67
C PHE A 35 15.00 5.30 12.24
N SER A 36 15.92 5.07 11.30
CA SER A 36 15.55 4.66 9.93
C SER A 36 14.87 3.29 9.90
N GLN A 37 15.29 2.36 10.74
CA GLN A 37 14.67 1.03 10.84
C GLN A 37 13.24 1.13 11.40
N ILE A 38 13.04 1.95 12.44
CA ILE A 38 11.70 2.22 12.98
C ILE A 38 10.82 2.87 11.92
N ALA A 39 11.36 3.82 11.16
CA ALA A 39 10.65 4.46 10.07
C ALA A 39 10.22 3.49 8.97
N LEU A 40 11.07 2.50 8.62
CA LEU A 40 10.73 1.44 7.67
C LEU A 40 9.58 0.58 8.18
N ILE A 41 9.55 0.22 9.46
CA ILE A 41 8.44 -0.55 10.04
C ILE A 41 7.13 0.23 9.95
N ILE A 42 7.15 1.52 10.29
CA ILE A 42 5.99 2.42 10.16
C ILE A 42 5.52 2.50 8.70
N LEU A 43 6.47 2.65 7.78
CA LEU A 43 6.20 2.72 6.34
C LEU A 43 5.52 1.45 5.81
N ILE A 44 5.97 0.28 6.25
CA ILE A 44 5.34 -1.01 5.92
C ILE A 44 3.88 -1.02 6.38
N GLY A 45 3.60 -0.59 7.62
CA GLY A 45 2.24 -0.54 8.15
C GLY A 45 1.31 0.38 7.37
N ILE A 46 1.79 1.56 6.97
CA ILE A 46 0.99 2.52 6.20
C ILE A 46 0.76 2.01 4.76
N SER A 47 1.79 1.44 4.14
CA SER A 47 1.71 0.90 2.78
C SER A 47 0.75 -0.28 2.68
N THR A 48 0.84 -1.24 3.59
CA THR A 48 -0.07 -2.40 3.63
C THR A 48 -1.52 -1.99 3.86
N LYS A 49 -1.78 -0.99 4.70
CA LYS A 49 -3.13 -0.44 4.89
C LYS A 49 -3.76 0.03 3.58
N ASN A 50 -3.01 0.73 2.75
CA ASN A 50 -3.50 1.26 1.47
C ASN A 50 -3.84 0.13 0.49
N SER A 51 -3.00 -0.90 0.41
CA SER A 51 -3.24 -2.08 -0.43
C SER A 51 -4.47 -2.87 0.02
N ILE A 52 -4.59 -3.14 1.31
CA ILE A 52 -5.73 -3.88 1.89
C ILE A 52 -7.05 -3.19 1.58
N LEU A 53 -7.12 -1.85 1.69
CA LEU A 53 -8.35 -1.09 1.41
C LEU A 53 -8.85 -1.25 -0.03
N ILE A 54 -7.96 -1.32 -1.01
CA ILE A 54 -8.33 -1.53 -2.42
C ILE A 54 -8.87 -2.94 -2.64
N VAL A 55 -8.14 -3.94 -2.13
CA VAL A 55 -8.48 -5.35 -2.31
C VAL A 55 -9.79 -5.70 -1.60
N ASP A 56 -9.98 -5.25 -0.36
CA ASP A 56 -11.19 -5.50 0.42
C ASP A 56 -12.43 -4.92 -0.28
N TYR A 57 -12.33 -3.69 -0.75
CA TYR A 57 -13.43 -3.05 -1.48
C TYR A 57 -13.73 -3.73 -2.83
N THR A 58 -12.69 -4.20 -3.52
CA THR A 58 -12.86 -4.98 -4.75
C THR A 58 -13.61 -6.28 -4.47
N ASN A 59 -13.28 -6.97 -3.38
CA ASN A 59 -13.98 -8.17 -2.97
C ASN A 59 -15.45 -7.90 -2.61
N GLN A 60 -15.75 -6.78 -1.95
CA GLN A 60 -17.12 -6.37 -1.65
C GLN A 60 -17.94 -6.15 -2.93
N ILE A 61 -17.37 -5.51 -3.95
CA ILE A 61 -18.07 -5.31 -5.23
C ILE A 61 -18.26 -6.66 -5.96
N ARG A 62 -17.30 -7.58 -5.85
CA ARG A 62 -17.44 -8.92 -6.46
C ARG A 62 -18.59 -9.73 -5.88
N THR A 63 -18.93 -9.58 -4.61
CA THR A 63 -20.08 -10.26 -4.00
C THR A 63 -21.40 -9.81 -4.59
N THR A 64 -21.46 -8.66 -5.27
CA THR A 64 -22.66 -8.19 -5.99
C THR A 64 -22.81 -8.77 -7.40
N GLY A 65 -21.97 -9.74 -7.79
CA GLY A 65 -22.08 -10.44 -9.09
C GLY A 65 -21.49 -9.71 -10.29
N VAL A 66 -20.72 -8.64 -10.07
CA VAL A 66 -20.07 -7.86 -11.13
C VAL A 66 -18.84 -8.59 -11.66
N LYS A 67 -18.55 -8.48 -12.96
CA LYS A 67 -17.32 -9.03 -13.54
C LYS A 67 -16.08 -8.46 -12.87
N ILE A 68 -15.04 -9.30 -12.72
CA ILE A 68 -13.82 -8.96 -12.01
C ILE A 68 -13.19 -7.65 -12.51
N GLN A 69 -13.12 -7.45 -13.83
CA GLN A 69 -12.55 -6.26 -14.44
C GLN A 69 -13.33 -4.98 -14.06
N ASP A 70 -14.65 -5.04 -14.15
CA ASP A 70 -15.51 -3.89 -13.82
C ASP A 70 -15.50 -3.60 -12.31
N ALA A 71 -15.41 -4.64 -11.48
CA ALA A 71 -15.31 -4.52 -10.03
C ALA A 71 -14.02 -3.79 -9.63
N ILE A 72 -12.87 -4.14 -10.24
CA ILE A 72 -11.58 -3.50 -9.95
C ILE A 72 -11.60 -2.03 -10.40
N ILE A 73 -12.08 -1.75 -11.61
CA ILE A 73 -12.15 -0.37 -12.12
C ILE A 73 -13.00 0.50 -11.20
N LYS A 74 -14.18 0.01 -10.80
CA LYS A 74 -15.05 0.73 -9.85
C LYS A 74 -14.40 0.89 -8.48
N ALA A 75 -13.75 -0.15 -7.96
CA ALA A 75 -13.05 -0.09 -6.69
C ALA A 75 -11.92 0.94 -6.71
N CYS A 76 -11.10 0.95 -7.75
CA CYS A 76 -10.02 1.92 -7.92
C CYS A 76 -10.58 3.35 -8.02
N GLN A 77 -11.60 3.59 -8.84
CA GLN A 77 -12.18 4.93 -9.00
C GLN A 77 -12.73 5.49 -7.69
N LEU A 78 -13.35 4.67 -6.87
CA LEU A 78 -13.94 5.11 -5.60
C LEU A 78 -12.90 5.26 -4.49
N ARG A 79 -11.82 4.47 -4.51
CA ARG A 79 -10.79 4.45 -3.46
C ARG A 79 -9.56 5.31 -3.75
N ILE A 80 -9.32 5.71 -4.99
CA ILE A 80 -8.20 6.60 -5.35
C ILE A 80 -8.24 7.92 -4.54
N ARG A 81 -9.40 8.56 -4.43
CA ARG A 81 -9.52 9.83 -3.71
C ARG A 81 -9.12 9.73 -2.23
N PRO A 82 -9.68 8.81 -1.42
CA PRO A 82 -9.27 8.64 -0.03
C PRO A 82 -7.79 8.30 0.13
N ILE A 83 -7.24 7.44 -0.75
CA ILE A 83 -5.83 7.04 -0.69
C ILE A 83 -4.91 8.22 -0.97
N ILE A 84 -5.19 9.02 -2.00
CA ILE A 84 -4.40 10.20 -2.31
C ILE A 84 -4.48 11.24 -1.18
N MET A 85 -5.66 11.46 -0.60
CA MET A 85 -5.81 12.38 0.53
C MET A 85 -4.98 11.95 1.74
N THR A 86 -5.03 10.69 2.13
CA THR A 86 -4.25 10.19 3.27
C THR A 86 -2.76 10.18 2.98
N SER A 87 -2.34 9.83 1.78
CA SER A 87 -0.93 9.84 1.39
C SER A 87 -0.37 11.26 1.35
N LEU A 88 -1.09 12.22 0.76
CA LEU A 88 -0.70 13.62 0.75
C LEU A 88 -0.61 14.20 2.17
N SER A 89 -1.60 13.91 3.02
CA SER A 89 -1.61 14.38 4.41
C SER A 89 -0.39 13.86 5.19
N THR A 90 -0.05 12.57 5.03
CA THR A 90 1.15 12.01 5.67
C THR A 90 2.45 12.58 5.11
N MET A 91 2.53 12.79 3.79
CA MET A 91 3.70 13.42 3.17
C MET A 91 3.91 14.86 3.70
N ILE A 92 2.84 15.66 3.74
CA ILE A 92 2.89 17.03 4.27
C ILE A 92 3.29 17.04 5.76
N ALA A 93 2.77 16.09 6.55
CA ALA A 93 3.13 15.96 7.95
C ALA A 93 4.62 15.63 8.18
N MET A 94 5.27 14.95 7.22
CA MET A 94 6.70 14.62 7.30
C MET A 94 7.61 15.73 6.75
N LEU A 95 7.09 16.68 5.97
CA LEU A 95 7.86 17.80 5.43
C LEU A 95 8.60 18.62 6.50
N PRO A 96 7.99 19.02 7.63
CA PRO A 96 8.70 19.76 8.66
C PRO A 96 9.85 18.98 9.31
N LEU A 97 9.79 17.65 9.32
CA LEU A 97 10.89 16.82 9.82
C LEU A 97 12.11 16.83 8.88
N VAL A 98 11.86 16.97 7.58
CA VAL A 98 12.91 16.97 6.55
C VAL A 98 13.46 18.40 6.32
N ILE A 99 12.59 19.41 6.29
CA ILE A 99 12.96 20.80 5.98
C ILE A 99 13.33 21.55 7.28
N GLY A 100 12.83 21.10 8.42
CA GLY A 100 12.95 21.74 9.72
C GLY A 100 14.37 21.73 10.32
N ASN A 101 15.37 21.97 9.50
CA ASN A 101 16.78 22.19 9.85
C ASN A 101 16.93 23.54 10.58
N ILE A 102 16.06 23.82 11.56
CA ILE A 102 16.04 25.07 12.32
C ILE A 102 16.94 24.91 13.53
N GLY A 103 18.24 24.87 13.25
CA GLY A 103 19.30 24.97 14.23
C GLY A 103 19.95 23.64 14.64
N PRO A 104 21.24 23.67 15.00
CA PRO A 104 22.00 22.51 15.47
C PRO A 104 21.50 22.09 16.85
N GLY A 105 20.55 21.14 16.86
CA GLY A 105 19.96 20.58 18.07
C GLY A 105 20.23 19.08 18.20
N ALA A 106 20.24 18.59 19.43
CA ALA A 106 20.35 17.18 19.74
C ALA A 106 19.17 16.43 19.05
N GLY A 107 19.45 15.47 18.13
CA GLY A 107 18.46 14.67 17.44
C GLY A 107 18.10 15.12 16.02
N GLU A 108 18.81 16.07 15.43
CA GLU A 108 18.63 16.50 14.04
C GLU A 108 18.75 15.33 13.07
N GLY A 109 19.81 14.56 13.15
CA GLY A 109 20.05 13.40 12.28
C GLY A 109 18.98 12.31 12.41
N SER A 110 18.43 12.10 13.59
CA SER A 110 17.36 11.12 13.79
C SER A 110 16.02 11.56 13.20
N ARG A 111 15.66 12.83 13.33
CA ARG A 111 14.44 13.39 12.71
C ARG A 111 14.52 13.38 11.21
N LEU A 112 15.65 13.77 10.65
CA LEU A 112 15.89 13.77 9.21
C LEU A 112 15.85 12.34 8.66
N ALA A 113 16.43 11.38 9.35
CA ALA A 113 16.40 9.97 8.96
C ALA A 113 14.97 9.41 8.93
N VAL A 114 14.16 9.69 9.96
CA VAL A 114 12.76 9.25 10.02
C VAL A 114 11.92 9.93 8.93
N GLY A 115 12.00 11.26 8.84
CA GLY A 115 11.21 12.04 7.90
C GLY A 115 11.50 11.66 6.44
N SER A 116 12.79 11.55 6.09
CA SER A 116 13.22 11.20 4.73
C SER A 116 12.81 9.79 4.34
N THR A 117 12.95 8.82 5.22
CA THR A 117 12.58 7.43 4.96
C THR A 117 11.08 7.29 4.70
N ILE A 118 10.25 7.89 5.56
CA ILE A 118 8.80 7.82 5.42
C ILE A 118 8.34 8.59 4.19
N LEU A 119 8.85 9.80 3.97
CA LEU A 119 8.46 10.63 2.84
C LEU A 119 8.81 9.96 1.50
N GLY A 120 10.06 9.51 1.34
CA GLY A 120 10.50 8.83 0.13
C GLY A 120 9.78 7.51 -0.12
N GLY A 121 9.65 6.71 0.93
CA GLY A 121 8.92 5.44 0.84
C GLY A 121 7.45 5.63 0.53
N MET A 122 6.79 6.66 1.08
CA MET A 122 5.38 6.96 0.78
C MET A 122 5.16 7.42 -0.66
N ILE A 123 6.02 8.25 -1.22
CA ILE A 123 5.92 8.68 -2.63
C ILE A 123 5.96 7.46 -3.55
N ILE A 124 7.01 6.65 -3.41
CA ILE A 124 7.22 5.47 -4.25
C ILE A 124 6.13 4.42 -4.00
N SER A 125 5.84 4.11 -2.74
CA SER A 125 4.81 3.13 -2.38
C SER A 125 3.43 3.53 -2.88
N THR A 126 3.02 4.78 -2.74
CA THR A 126 1.70 5.24 -3.20
C THR A 126 1.58 5.12 -4.72
N PHE A 127 2.61 5.55 -5.45
CA PHE A 127 2.63 5.45 -6.90
C PHE A 127 2.53 3.99 -7.37
N PHE A 128 3.34 3.12 -6.80
CA PHE A 128 3.32 1.71 -7.16
C PHE A 128 2.04 0.99 -6.70
N THR A 129 1.52 1.29 -5.52
CA THR A 129 0.28 0.68 -5.04
C THR A 129 -0.88 0.96 -6.00
N LEU A 130 -0.98 2.17 -6.53
CA LEU A 130 -2.02 2.52 -7.49
C LEU A 130 -1.94 1.75 -8.81
N TYR A 131 -0.73 1.37 -9.25
CA TYR A 131 -0.52 0.63 -10.50
C TYR A 131 -0.40 -0.88 -10.28
N VAL A 132 0.37 -1.30 -9.28
CA VAL A 132 0.70 -2.72 -9.06
C VAL A 132 -0.49 -3.46 -8.46
N THR A 133 -1.21 -2.87 -7.50
CA THR A 133 -2.35 -3.54 -6.85
C THR A 133 -3.44 -3.95 -7.85
N PRO A 134 -3.94 -3.08 -8.75
CA PRO A 134 -4.95 -3.50 -9.72
C PRO A 134 -4.43 -4.55 -10.71
N THR A 135 -3.19 -4.39 -11.19
CA THR A 135 -2.60 -5.33 -12.15
C THR A 135 -2.35 -6.71 -11.56
N MET A 136 -1.83 -6.77 -10.34
CA MET A 136 -1.60 -8.04 -9.63
C MET A 136 -2.90 -8.72 -9.26
N TYR A 137 -3.91 -7.96 -8.82
CA TYR A 137 -5.22 -8.51 -8.56
C TYR A 137 -5.85 -9.12 -9.81
N LEU A 138 -5.74 -8.47 -10.98
CA LEU A 138 -6.19 -9.01 -12.25
C LEU A 138 -5.45 -10.29 -12.64
N ALA A 139 -4.12 -10.32 -12.49
CA ALA A 139 -3.29 -11.48 -12.79
C ALA A 139 -3.64 -12.69 -11.91
N LEU A 140 -3.81 -12.46 -10.61
CA LEU A 140 -4.17 -13.49 -9.64
C LEU A 140 -5.63 -13.96 -9.80
N ALA A 141 -6.55 -13.03 -10.03
CA ALA A 141 -7.96 -13.32 -10.18
C ALA A 141 -8.28 -14.09 -11.48
N LYS A 142 -7.48 -13.91 -12.53
CA LYS A 142 -7.59 -14.68 -13.78
C LYS A 142 -7.29 -16.17 -13.57
N ASN A 143 -6.41 -16.47 -12.61
CA ASN A 143 -5.98 -17.85 -12.33
C ASN A 143 -6.84 -18.53 -11.23
N THR A 144 -7.73 -17.80 -10.58
CA THR A 144 -8.59 -18.32 -9.51
C THR A 144 -9.97 -18.59 -10.06
N LYS A 145 -10.43 -19.85 -9.94
CA LYS A 145 -11.80 -20.24 -10.31
C LYS A 145 -12.82 -19.32 -9.64
N ARG A 146 -13.85 -18.94 -10.38
CA ARG A 146 -14.95 -18.10 -9.92
C ARG A 146 -15.47 -18.56 -8.56
N ILE A 147 -15.63 -17.63 -7.63
CA ILE A 147 -16.32 -17.87 -6.35
C ILE A 147 -17.73 -18.40 -6.61
N ASP A 148 -18.36 -17.93 -7.69
CA ASP A 148 -19.66 -18.42 -8.16
C ASP A 148 -19.73 -19.93 -8.44
N ALA A 149 -18.62 -20.56 -8.82
CA ALA A 149 -18.60 -22.01 -9.08
C ALA A 149 -18.74 -22.82 -7.77
N VAL A 150 -18.19 -22.33 -6.68
CA VAL A 150 -18.28 -22.99 -5.36
C VAL A 150 -19.66 -22.77 -4.74
N ASP A 151 -20.22 -21.58 -4.88
CA ASP A 151 -21.57 -21.27 -4.39
C ASP A 151 -22.66 -22.00 -5.20
N ILE A 152 -22.45 -22.17 -6.51
CA ILE A 152 -23.34 -22.97 -7.36
C ILE A 152 -23.24 -24.46 -7.03
N GLU A 153 -22.04 -24.98 -6.76
CA GLU A 153 -21.87 -26.36 -6.33
C GLU A 153 -22.47 -26.60 -4.94
N LEU A 154 -22.28 -25.68 -3.98
CA LEU A 154 -22.91 -25.75 -2.66
C LEU A 154 -24.43 -25.70 -2.74
N LYS A 155 -25.00 -24.82 -3.57
CA LYS A 155 -26.47 -24.79 -3.82
C LYS A 155 -26.98 -26.04 -4.54
N LYS A 156 -26.17 -26.70 -5.35
CA LYS A 156 -26.50 -27.97 -5.99
C LYS A 156 -26.47 -29.16 -5.02
N GLN A 157 -25.66 -29.09 -3.97
CA GLN A 157 -25.58 -30.13 -2.95
C GLN A 157 -26.65 -29.97 -1.84
N LEU A 158 -27.22 -28.78 -1.71
CA LEU A 158 -28.26 -28.47 -0.73
C LEU A 158 -29.70 -28.66 -1.27
N ASN A 159 -29.87 -28.97 -2.56
CA ASN A 159 -31.13 -29.36 -3.22
C ASN A 159 -31.10 -30.81 -3.67
#